data_da736d463c06e05fe50aa0e287985415
#
_entry.id   da736d463c06e05fe50aa0e287985415
#
_cell.length_a   1.000
_cell.length_b   1.000
_cell.length_c   1.000
_cell.angle_alpha   90.00
_cell.angle_beta   90.00
_cell.angle_gamma   90.00
#
_symmetry.space_group_name_H-M   'P 1'
#
loop_
_entity.id
_entity.type
_entity.pdbx_description
1 polymer ?
#
loop_
_entity_poly.entity_id
_entity_poly.type
_entity_poly.pdbx_seq_one_letter_code
_entity_poly.pdbx_strand_id
1 'polypeptide(L)'
;MGSEMCIRDSFGAGNYGMCGRAYDPRLIFSWPNHQIGIMGGEQAAKTLAEVKLRQLERRGETVDQAELDKVYHETLEAYQHQMSAYYATSELWDDGIIDPTDTRNVLGIAISASLNAPLGEAGYGIFRF
;
A
#
# COMPACT_ATOMS: atom_id res chain seq x y z
N MET A 1 -6.93 -20.21 -4.19
CA MET A 1 -5.79 -19.31 -4.22
C MET A 1 -5.16 -19.30 -2.85
N GLY A 2 -3.86 -19.44 -2.77
CA GLY A 2 -3.14 -19.53 -1.51
C GLY A 2 -3.04 -18.21 -0.78
N SER A 3 -2.57 -18.26 0.46
CA SER A 3 -2.11 -17.10 1.20
C SER A 3 -0.88 -16.54 0.49
N GLU A 4 -0.92 -15.25 0.19
CA GLU A 4 0.17 -14.56 -0.47
C GLU A 4 0.75 -13.51 0.48
N MET A 5 2.01 -13.17 0.31
CA MET A 5 2.73 -12.29 1.22
C MET A 5 3.36 -11.13 0.49
N CYS A 6 3.08 -9.92 0.95
CA CYS A 6 3.80 -8.74 0.53
C CYS A 6 5.08 -8.60 1.36
N ILE A 7 6.23 -8.82 0.72
CA ILE A 7 7.52 -8.92 1.42
C ILE A 7 8.16 -7.55 1.61
N ARG A 8 7.92 -6.61 0.69
CA ARG A 8 8.53 -5.27 0.70
C ARG A 8 7.64 -4.29 -0.06
N ASP A 9 8.14 -3.09 -0.34
CA ASP A 9 7.44 -1.96 -0.93
C ASP A 9 6.46 -2.36 -2.04
N SER A 10 5.17 -2.15 -1.81
CA SER A 10 4.09 -2.45 -2.73
C SER A 10 3.37 -1.18 -3.11
N PHE A 11 3.70 -0.62 -4.28
CA PHE A 11 3.09 0.61 -4.77
C PHE A 11 2.25 0.36 -6.02
N GLY A 12 1.03 0.91 -6.03
CA GLY A 12 0.14 0.84 -7.17
C GLY A 12 -0.11 -0.58 -7.68
N ALA A 13 0.11 -0.79 -8.99
CA ALA A 13 -0.08 -2.09 -9.62
C ALA A 13 0.87 -3.19 -9.09
N GLY A 14 2.01 -2.83 -8.52
CA GLY A 14 2.94 -3.78 -7.88
C GLY A 14 2.31 -4.51 -6.69
N ASN A 15 1.42 -3.85 -5.96
CA ASN A 15 0.67 -4.46 -4.88
C ASN A 15 -0.18 -5.64 -5.39
N TYR A 16 -0.84 -5.48 -6.52
CA TYR A 16 -1.65 -6.55 -7.13
C TYR A 16 -0.80 -7.63 -7.78
N GLY A 17 0.38 -7.30 -8.28
CA GLY A 17 1.31 -8.29 -8.83
C GLY A 17 1.86 -9.25 -7.77
N MET A 18 1.99 -8.79 -6.53
CA MET A 18 2.46 -9.59 -5.41
C MET A 18 1.30 -10.24 -4.65
N CYS A 19 0.39 -9.43 -4.13
CA CYS A 19 -0.85 -9.85 -3.46
C CYS A 19 -1.65 -8.59 -3.12
N GLY A 20 -2.89 -8.50 -3.52
CA GLY A 20 -3.74 -7.37 -3.17
C GLY A 20 -5.14 -7.81 -2.74
N ARG A 21 -5.78 -7.03 -1.88
CA ARG A 21 -7.15 -7.29 -1.41
C ARG A 21 -8.16 -7.44 -2.55
N ALA A 22 -7.91 -6.80 -3.72
CA ALA A 22 -8.79 -6.90 -4.87
C ALA A 22 -8.88 -8.32 -5.46
N TYR A 23 -7.91 -9.19 -5.18
CA TYR A 23 -7.96 -10.60 -5.57
C TYR A 23 -8.70 -11.49 -4.59
N ASP A 24 -9.24 -10.93 -3.51
CA ASP A 24 -9.94 -11.66 -2.45
C ASP A 24 -9.11 -12.85 -1.90
N PRO A 25 -7.85 -12.59 -1.49
CA PRO A 25 -7.02 -13.62 -0.91
C PRO A 25 -7.60 -14.05 0.44
N ARG A 26 -7.34 -15.29 0.84
CA ARG A 26 -7.80 -15.78 2.13
C ARG A 26 -7.06 -15.13 3.30
N LEU A 27 -5.76 -14.91 3.14
CA LEU A 27 -4.90 -14.27 4.14
C LEU A 27 -3.82 -13.45 3.45
N ILE A 28 -3.53 -12.28 4.02
CA ILE A 28 -2.43 -11.39 3.63
C ILE A 28 -1.61 -11.08 4.88
N PHE A 29 -0.30 -11.28 4.80
CA PHE A 29 0.62 -10.92 5.88
C PHE A 29 1.67 -9.93 5.40
N SER A 30 2.08 -9.06 6.29
CA SER A 30 3.14 -8.07 6.05
C SER A 30 4.34 -8.32 6.95
N TRP A 31 5.53 -7.93 6.51
CA TRP A 31 6.68 -7.79 7.39
C TRP A 31 6.73 -6.37 8.00
N PRO A 32 7.39 -6.18 9.16
CA PRO A 32 7.44 -4.88 9.82
C PRO A 32 8.01 -3.73 8.98
N ASN A 33 8.86 -4.06 8.00
CA ASN A 33 9.48 -3.12 7.08
C ASN A 33 8.73 -2.96 5.74
N HIS A 34 7.53 -3.52 5.64
CA HIS A 34 6.68 -3.39 4.47
C HIS A 34 6.19 -1.94 4.32
N GLN A 35 6.17 -1.46 3.09
CA GLN A 35 5.55 -0.18 2.74
C GLN A 35 4.49 -0.40 1.65
N ILE A 36 3.33 0.19 1.85
CA ILE A 36 2.20 0.09 0.91
C ILE A 36 1.66 1.48 0.59
N GLY A 37 1.30 1.70 -0.66
CA GLY A 37 0.70 2.96 -1.09
C GLY A 37 0.33 2.95 -2.56
N ILE A 38 -0.37 4.00 -2.99
CA ILE A 38 -0.72 4.19 -4.40
C ILE A 38 0.55 4.50 -5.21
N MET A 39 1.45 5.30 -4.63
CA MET A 39 2.76 5.67 -5.19
C MET A 39 3.74 5.96 -4.06
N GLY A 40 5.03 6.01 -4.36
CA GLY A 40 6.04 6.38 -3.38
C GLY A 40 5.83 7.81 -2.86
N GLY A 41 6.11 8.06 -1.57
CA GLY A 41 5.85 9.33 -0.91
C GLY A 41 6.51 10.52 -1.60
N GLU A 42 7.76 10.40 -2.05
CA GLU A 42 8.45 11.46 -2.80
C GLU A 42 7.75 11.78 -4.13
N GLN A 43 7.29 10.77 -4.85
CA GLN A 43 6.57 10.95 -6.11
C GLN A 43 5.23 11.63 -5.88
N ALA A 44 4.51 11.25 -4.84
CA ALA A 44 3.25 11.87 -4.45
C ALA A 44 3.45 13.34 -4.08
N ALA A 45 4.46 13.65 -3.24
CA ALA A 45 4.78 15.01 -2.83
C ALA A 45 5.14 15.91 -4.02
N LYS A 46 5.97 15.42 -4.95
CA LYS A 46 6.31 16.14 -6.19
C LYS A 46 5.07 16.42 -7.04
N THR A 47 4.24 15.41 -7.25
CA THR A 47 3.02 15.55 -8.06
C THR A 47 2.06 16.57 -7.48
N LEU A 48 1.85 16.55 -6.16
CA LEU A 48 0.95 17.51 -5.49
C LEU A 48 1.53 18.94 -5.51
N ALA A 49 2.82 19.11 -5.31
CA ALA A 49 3.49 20.40 -5.45
C ALA A 49 3.34 20.96 -6.88
N GLU A 50 3.52 20.14 -7.91
CA GLU A 50 3.30 20.55 -9.31
C GLU A 50 1.84 20.93 -9.60
N VAL A 51 0.88 20.18 -9.06
CA VAL A 51 -0.56 20.49 -9.21
C VAL A 51 -0.86 21.83 -8.56
N LYS A 52 -0.33 22.09 -7.37
CA LYS A 52 -0.48 23.38 -6.68
C LYS A 52 0.13 24.53 -7.48
N LEU A 53 1.35 24.34 -8.00
CA LEU A 53 2.02 25.31 -8.84
C LEU A 53 1.15 25.68 -10.05
N ARG A 54 0.66 24.70 -10.80
CA ARG A 54 -0.20 24.91 -11.97
C ARG A 54 -1.53 25.61 -11.62
N GLN A 55 -2.07 25.36 -10.43
CA GLN A 55 -3.26 26.06 -9.95
C GLN A 55 -3.00 27.56 -9.67
N LEU A 56 -1.87 27.89 -9.04
CA LEU A 56 -1.47 29.27 -8.76
C LEU A 56 -1.20 30.02 -10.08
N GLU A 57 -0.48 29.44 -11.01
CA GLU A 57 -0.23 29.99 -12.35
C GLU A 57 -1.53 30.33 -13.10
N ARG A 58 -2.51 29.40 -13.07
CA ARG A 58 -3.83 29.64 -13.71
C ARG A 58 -4.62 30.78 -13.09
N ARG A 59 -4.40 31.05 -11.79
CA ARG A 59 -5.03 32.17 -11.07
C ARG A 59 -4.27 33.48 -11.24
N GLY A 60 -3.09 33.47 -11.86
CA GLY A 60 -2.22 34.63 -11.98
C GLY A 60 -1.64 35.10 -10.65
N GLU A 61 -1.56 34.22 -9.68
CA GLU A 61 -0.98 34.47 -8.37
C GLU A 61 0.55 34.30 -8.43
N THR A 62 1.28 35.09 -7.63
CA THR A 62 2.72 34.92 -7.51
C THR A 62 3.04 33.61 -6.77
N VAL A 63 3.94 32.82 -7.33
CA VAL A 63 4.35 31.55 -6.73
C VAL A 63 5.33 31.86 -5.59
N ASP A 64 4.94 31.50 -4.38
CA ASP A 64 5.83 31.49 -3.22
C ASP A 64 6.48 30.09 -3.09
N GLN A 65 7.82 30.03 -3.27
CA GLN A 65 8.57 28.81 -3.18
C GLN A 65 8.46 28.17 -1.78
N ALA A 66 8.38 29.00 -0.74
CA ALA A 66 8.24 28.52 0.63
C ALA A 66 6.90 27.79 0.85
N GLU A 67 5.83 28.25 0.19
CA GLU A 67 4.52 27.56 0.25
C GLU A 67 4.57 26.21 -0.46
N LEU A 68 5.23 26.13 -1.61
CA LEU A 68 5.40 24.85 -2.33
C LEU A 68 6.25 23.87 -1.54
N ASP A 69 7.34 24.31 -0.96
CA ASP A 69 8.20 23.46 -0.13
C ASP A 69 7.43 22.95 1.11
N LYS A 70 6.60 23.79 1.71
CA LYS A 70 5.74 23.38 2.82
C LYS A 70 4.76 22.28 2.39
N VAL A 71 4.06 22.46 1.28
CA VAL A 71 3.13 21.45 0.74
C VAL A 71 3.87 20.14 0.45
N TYR A 72 5.08 20.23 -0.11
CA TYR A 72 5.91 19.06 -0.38
C TYR A 72 6.24 18.29 0.90
N HIS A 73 6.73 18.98 1.93
CA HIS A 73 7.14 18.35 3.19
C HIS A 73 5.94 17.80 3.96
N GLU A 74 4.85 18.53 4.08
CA GLU A 74 3.62 18.05 4.74
C GLU A 74 3.05 16.80 4.06
N THR A 75 3.07 16.78 2.72
CA THR A 75 2.64 15.61 1.95
C THR A 75 3.57 14.43 2.18
N LEU A 76 4.87 14.65 2.14
CA LEU A 76 5.85 13.60 2.34
C LEU A 76 5.73 12.95 3.73
N GLU A 77 5.59 13.74 4.79
CA GLU A 77 5.37 13.25 6.16
C GLU A 77 4.07 12.44 6.28
N ALA A 78 2.97 12.96 5.75
CA ALA A 78 1.69 12.27 5.77
C ALA A 78 1.77 10.90 5.07
N TYR A 79 2.42 10.86 3.91
CA TYR A 79 2.61 9.60 3.17
C TYR A 79 3.54 8.63 3.90
N GLN A 80 4.64 9.09 4.47
CA GLN A 80 5.55 8.23 5.23
C GLN A 80 4.86 7.55 6.41
N HIS A 81 3.98 8.26 7.10
CA HIS A 81 3.20 7.68 8.18
C HIS A 81 2.20 6.64 7.66
N GLN A 82 1.45 6.97 6.61
CA GLN A 82 0.39 6.12 6.07
C GLN A 82 0.91 4.89 5.30
N MET A 83 2.13 4.94 4.79
CA MET A 83 2.73 3.81 4.07
C MET A 83 3.25 2.71 4.99
N SER A 84 3.34 2.91 6.29
CA SER A 84 3.90 1.93 7.21
C SER A 84 3.04 0.67 7.33
N ALA A 85 3.67 -0.49 7.54
CA ALA A 85 2.96 -1.75 7.79
C ALA A 85 2.01 -1.64 8.98
N TYR A 86 2.40 -0.90 10.02
CA TYR A 86 1.58 -0.70 11.22
C TYR A 86 0.31 0.09 10.93
N TYR A 87 0.41 1.12 10.08
CA TYR A 87 -0.77 1.85 9.62
C TYR A 87 -1.67 0.94 8.79
N ALA A 88 -1.12 0.20 7.83
CA ALA A 88 -1.88 -0.73 7.00
C ALA A 88 -2.65 -1.77 7.84
N THR A 89 -2.00 -2.33 8.87
CA THR A 89 -2.64 -3.28 9.78
C THR A 89 -3.73 -2.61 10.64
N SER A 90 -3.53 -1.37 11.10
CA SER A 90 -4.55 -0.64 11.85
C SER A 90 -5.81 -0.35 11.03
N GLU A 91 -5.65 -0.18 9.72
CA GLU A 91 -6.76 -0.02 8.76
C GLU A 91 -7.31 -1.36 8.25
N LEU A 92 -6.82 -2.48 8.76
CA LEU A 92 -7.23 -3.84 8.36
C LEU A 92 -6.97 -4.14 6.87
N TRP A 93 -5.89 -3.61 6.31
CA TRP A 93 -5.51 -3.90 4.93
C TRP A 93 -4.80 -5.24 4.78
N ASP A 94 -4.27 -5.77 5.87
CA ASP A 94 -3.72 -7.13 5.98
C ASP A 94 -4.31 -7.87 7.18
N ASP A 95 -3.91 -9.12 7.36
CA ASP A 95 -4.35 -9.97 8.46
C ASP A 95 -3.33 -9.98 9.61
N GLY A 96 -2.22 -9.30 9.44
CA GLY A 96 -1.24 -9.08 10.51
C GLY A 96 0.19 -8.92 10.03
N ILE A 97 0.99 -8.41 10.95
CA ILE A 97 2.44 -8.27 10.79
C ILE A 97 3.10 -9.50 11.41
N ILE A 98 3.99 -10.14 10.65
CA ILE A 98 4.71 -11.33 11.08
C ILE A 98 6.22 -11.09 11.11
N ASP A 99 6.93 -11.77 12.01
CA ASP A 99 8.38 -11.77 12.00
C ASP A 99 8.89 -12.50 10.72
N PRO A 100 9.84 -11.91 9.99
CA PRO A 100 10.43 -12.56 8.81
C PRO A 100 10.96 -13.97 9.09
N THR A 101 11.46 -14.23 10.29
CA THR A 101 11.98 -15.56 10.69
C THR A 101 10.88 -16.61 10.84
N ASP A 102 9.65 -16.19 11.17
CA ASP A 102 8.50 -17.06 11.35
C ASP A 102 7.67 -17.27 10.08
N THR A 103 8.05 -16.61 8.99
CA THR A 103 7.33 -16.65 7.71
C THR A 103 6.93 -18.05 7.29
N ARG A 104 7.87 -19.01 7.34
CA ARG A 104 7.60 -20.39 6.92
C ARG A 104 6.53 -21.07 7.77
N ASN A 105 6.60 -20.87 9.08
CA ASN A 105 5.66 -21.49 10.02
C ASN A 105 4.27 -20.89 9.87
N VAL A 106 4.19 -19.56 9.79
CA VAL A 106 2.92 -18.84 9.60
C VAL A 106 2.26 -19.23 8.28
N LEU A 107 3.03 -19.27 7.17
CA LEU A 107 2.50 -19.69 5.88
C LEU A 107 2.05 -21.16 5.89
N GLY A 108 2.79 -22.04 6.54
CA GLY A 108 2.40 -23.45 6.68
C GLY A 108 1.06 -23.62 7.38
N ILE A 109 0.85 -22.89 8.49
CA ILE A 109 -0.41 -22.88 9.23
C ILE A 109 -1.52 -22.26 8.39
N ALA A 110 -1.24 -21.11 7.76
CA ALA A 110 -2.21 -20.39 6.94
C ALA A 110 -2.70 -21.21 5.74
N ILE A 111 -1.80 -21.88 5.05
CA ILE A 111 -2.14 -22.80 3.95
C ILE A 111 -2.98 -23.98 4.47
N SER A 112 -2.56 -24.60 5.57
CA SER A 112 -3.31 -25.69 6.18
C SER A 112 -4.73 -25.25 6.58
N ALA A 113 -4.87 -24.09 7.21
CA ALA A 113 -6.18 -23.52 7.55
C ALA A 113 -7.02 -23.22 6.29
N SER A 114 -6.39 -22.68 5.25
CA SER A 114 -7.05 -22.38 3.98
C SER A 114 -7.59 -23.60 3.25
N LEU A 115 -6.99 -24.77 3.44
CA LEU A 115 -7.45 -26.03 2.84
C LEU A 115 -8.69 -26.63 3.52
N ASN A 116 -9.07 -26.14 4.70
CA ASN A 116 -10.28 -26.60 5.39
C ASN A 116 -11.59 -26.12 4.72
N ALA A 117 -11.50 -25.10 3.87
CA ALA A 117 -12.65 -24.64 3.09
C ALA A 117 -12.50 -25.05 1.62
N PRO A 118 -13.59 -25.44 0.94
CA PRO A 118 -13.54 -25.76 -0.48
C PRO A 118 -13.04 -24.55 -1.28
N LEU A 119 -12.27 -24.80 -2.32
CA LEU A 119 -11.91 -23.77 -3.30
C LEU A 119 -13.21 -23.41 -4.05
N GLY A 120 -13.61 -22.15 -3.98
CA GLY A 120 -14.71 -21.62 -4.80
C GLY A 120 -14.35 -21.66 -6.29
N GLU A 121 -15.34 -21.52 -7.15
CA GLU A 121 -15.10 -21.34 -8.57
C GLU A 121 -14.26 -20.09 -8.79
N ALA A 122 -13.27 -20.17 -9.68
CA ALA A 122 -12.43 -19.04 -10.01
C ALA A 122 -13.25 -17.94 -10.68
N GLY A 123 -13.49 -16.84 -9.96
CA GLY A 123 -14.11 -15.64 -10.49
C GLY A 123 -13.07 -14.52 -10.56
N TYR A 124 -13.05 -13.81 -11.67
CA TYR A 124 -12.24 -12.61 -11.77
C TYR A 124 -13.07 -11.42 -11.29
N GLY A 125 -12.61 -10.79 -10.20
CA GLY A 125 -13.23 -9.58 -9.69
C GLY A 125 -13.00 -8.37 -10.59
N ILE A 126 -13.77 -7.33 -10.40
CA ILE A 126 -13.49 -6.02 -11.01
C ILE A 126 -12.34 -5.39 -10.22
N PHE A 127 -11.19 -5.24 -10.85
CA PHE A 127 -10.05 -4.57 -10.24
C PHE A 127 -10.36 -3.07 -10.10
N ARG A 128 -10.31 -2.57 -8.87
CA ARG A 128 -10.35 -1.14 -8.58
C ARG A 128 -8.99 -0.74 -8.04
N PHE A 129 -8.39 0.20 -8.74
CA PHE A 129 -7.12 0.81 -8.34
C PHE A 129 -7.36 1.98 -7.40
#